data_5001ade934bc7d031392b5cbf67f7325
#
_entry.id   5001ade934bc7d031392b5cbf67f7325
#
_cell.length_a   1.000
_cell.length_b   1.000
_cell.length_c   1.000
_cell.angle_alpha   90.00
_cell.angle_beta   90.00
_cell.angle_gamma   90.00
#
_symmetry.space_group_name_H-M   'P 1'
#
loop_
_entity.id
_entity.type
_entity.pdbx_description
1 polymer ?
#
loop_
_entity_poly.entity_id
_entity_poly.type
_entity_poly.pdbx_seq_one_letter_code
_entity_poly.pdbx_strand_id
1 'polypeptide(L)'
;MSGRYLLDTNVLSHLVRRPNDLMAKIASVGEDAVCTSVVVAGELRVGALKKKSPALSARVDALLDALDVLPLDEGVDGAYAAIRARLETSGRPIGGNDYWIAAHALATDCTLVTDNVQEFRRVPNLSLENWLR
;
A
#
# COMPACT_ATOMS: atom_id res chain seq x y z
N MET A 1 17.59 -0.96 -7.20
CA MET A 1 16.16 -1.34 -7.09
C MET A 1 15.97 -2.18 -5.85
N SER A 2 14.91 -1.91 -5.09
CA SER A 2 14.65 -2.69 -3.88
C SER A 2 14.12 -4.09 -4.19
N GLY A 3 13.43 -4.26 -5.32
CA GLY A 3 12.76 -5.50 -5.66
C GLY A 3 11.63 -5.86 -4.70
N ARG A 4 11.14 -4.87 -3.96
CA ARG A 4 10.10 -5.07 -2.94
C ARG A 4 8.74 -4.64 -3.45
N TYR A 5 7.72 -5.18 -2.80
CA TYR A 5 6.32 -4.97 -3.13
C TYR A 5 5.62 -4.35 -1.93
N LEU A 6 5.14 -3.13 -2.11
CA LEU A 6 4.39 -2.41 -1.09
C LEU A 6 2.90 -2.65 -1.33
N LEU A 7 2.24 -3.32 -0.38
CA LEU A 7 0.84 -3.71 -0.51
C LEU A 7 -0.07 -2.58 -0.06
N ASP A 8 -1.02 -2.20 -0.93
CA ASP A 8 -2.04 -1.20 -0.64
C ASP A 8 -3.14 -1.75 0.27
N THR A 9 -3.98 -0.87 0.79
CA THR A 9 -5.02 -1.19 1.76
C THR A 9 -5.99 -2.25 1.25
N ASN A 10 -6.44 -2.15 -0.01
CA ASN A 10 -7.38 -3.14 -0.57
C ASN A 10 -6.76 -4.54 -0.64
N VAL A 11 -5.45 -4.64 -0.87
CA VAL A 11 -4.75 -5.92 -0.89
C VAL A 11 -4.63 -6.49 0.53
N LEU A 12 -4.28 -5.66 1.51
CA LEU A 12 -4.22 -6.11 2.92
C LEU A 12 -5.60 -6.49 3.45
N SER A 13 -6.66 -5.74 3.09
CA SER A 13 -8.02 -6.12 3.44
C SER A 13 -8.38 -7.48 2.88
N HIS A 14 -7.98 -7.77 1.65
CA HIS A 14 -8.20 -9.09 1.04
C HIS A 14 -7.45 -10.18 1.80
N LEU A 15 -6.19 -9.91 2.18
CA LEU A 15 -5.39 -10.86 2.97
C LEU A 15 -6.04 -11.18 4.31
N VAL A 16 -6.63 -10.19 4.99
CA VAL A 16 -7.32 -10.42 6.27
C VAL A 16 -8.54 -11.31 6.07
N ARG A 17 -9.30 -11.10 4.99
CA ARG A 17 -10.53 -11.85 4.73
C ARG A 17 -10.28 -13.21 4.08
N ARG A 18 -9.36 -13.28 3.15
CA ARG A 18 -9.09 -14.46 2.32
C ARG A 18 -7.59 -14.65 2.12
N PRO A 19 -6.86 -15.02 3.18
CA PRO A 19 -5.40 -15.11 3.10
C PRO A 19 -4.90 -16.12 2.06
N ASN A 20 -5.64 -17.22 1.84
CA ASN A 20 -5.20 -18.27 0.93
C ASN A 20 -5.13 -17.81 -0.53
N ASP A 21 -5.92 -16.81 -0.93
CA ASP A 21 -5.95 -16.33 -2.32
C ASP A 21 -4.62 -15.73 -2.76
N LEU A 22 -3.83 -15.19 -1.82
CA LEU A 22 -2.59 -14.49 -2.12
C LEU A 22 -1.33 -15.24 -1.67
N MET A 23 -1.49 -16.38 -0.99
CA MET A 23 -0.34 -17.13 -0.44
C MET A 23 0.63 -17.57 -1.53
N ALA A 24 0.14 -18.07 -2.65
CA ALA A 24 0.99 -18.52 -3.75
C ALA A 24 1.77 -17.36 -4.35
N LYS A 25 1.13 -16.19 -4.50
CA LYS A 25 1.78 -15.01 -5.06
C LYS A 25 2.86 -14.49 -4.11
N ILE A 26 2.57 -14.41 -2.81
CA ILE A 26 3.53 -13.99 -1.79
C ILE A 26 4.72 -14.95 -1.78
N ALA A 27 4.46 -16.25 -1.82
CA ALA A 27 5.54 -17.24 -1.86
C ALA A 27 6.40 -17.09 -3.12
N SER A 28 5.77 -16.76 -4.27
CA SER A 28 6.50 -16.63 -5.54
C SER A 28 7.47 -15.44 -5.55
N VAL A 29 7.13 -14.34 -4.89
CA VAL A 29 8.01 -13.17 -4.79
C VAL A 29 8.93 -13.24 -3.58
N GLY A 30 8.60 -14.07 -2.59
CA GLY A 30 9.33 -14.18 -1.32
C GLY A 30 8.74 -13.28 -0.24
N GLU A 31 8.52 -13.84 0.95
CA GLU A 31 7.93 -13.09 2.06
C GLU A 31 8.75 -11.85 2.42
N ASP A 32 10.07 -11.94 2.33
CA ASP A 32 10.98 -10.82 2.65
C ASP A 32 10.85 -9.66 1.67
N ALA A 33 10.30 -9.92 0.47
CA ALA A 33 10.09 -8.88 -0.54
C ALA A 33 8.78 -8.12 -0.33
N VAL A 34 7.92 -8.55 0.60
CA VAL A 34 6.60 -7.95 0.82
C VAL A 34 6.64 -7.00 2.00
N CYS A 35 6.11 -5.79 1.81
CA CYS A 35 6.04 -4.77 2.85
C CYS A 35 4.77 -3.95 2.69
N THR A 36 4.55 -3.02 3.58
CA THR A 36 3.48 -2.03 3.45
C THR A 36 3.90 -0.70 4.06
N SER A 37 3.07 0.31 3.89
CA SER A 37 3.29 1.65 4.42
C SER A 37 2.59 1.81 5.76
N VAL A 38 3.16 2.62 6.65
CA VAL A 38 2.49 3.04 7.88
C VAL A 38 1.16 3.74 7.58
N VAL A 39 1.05 4.42 6.44
CA VAL A 39 -0.22 5.04 6.00
C VAL A 39 -1.28 3.97 5.72
N VAL A 40 -0.90 2.90 5.03
CA VAL A 40 -1.78 1.76 4.76
C VAL A 40 -2.18 1.08 6.06
N ALA A 41 -1.23 0.88 6.97
CA ALA A 41 -1.51 0.29 8.28
C ALA A 41 -2.58 1.11 9.02
N GLY A 42 -2.46 2.44 9.00
CA GLY A 42 -3.45 3.32 9.60
C GLY A 42 -4.83 3.18 8.99
N GLU A 43 -4.91 3.14 7.66
CA GLU A 43 -6.19 2.95 6.96
C GLU A 43 -6.85 1.61 7.30
N LEU A 44 -6.04 0.56 7.34
CA LEU A 44 -6.53 -0.79 7.67
C LEU A 44 -7.08 -0.83 9.09
N ARG A 45 -6.39 -0.19 10.05
CA ARG A 45 -6.84 -0.11 11.43
C ARG A 45 -8.14 0.70 11.58
N VAL A 46 -8.27 1.80 10.84
CA VAL A 46 -9.51 2.59 10.82
C VAL A 46 -10.69 1.71 10.38
N GLY A 47 -10.51 0.94 9.33
CA GLY A 47 -11.56 0.05 8.83
C GLY A 47 -12.00 -0.97 9.88
N ALA A 48 -11.04 -1.56 10.61
CA ALA A 48 -11.33 -2.53 11.66
C ALA A 48 -12.07 -1.88 12.85
N LEU A 49 -11.62 -0.69 13.26
CA LEU A 49 -12.24 0.04 14.37
C LEU A 49 -13.68 0.45 14.07
N LYS A 50 -13.94 0.89 12.84
CA LYS A 50 -15.29 1.26 12.41
C LYS A 50 -16.26 0.09 12.46
N LYS A 51 -15.78 -1.12 12.22
CA LYS A 51 -16.62 -2.33 12.29
C LYS A 51 -16.86 -2.81 13.72
N LYS A 52 -16.14 -2.27 14.70
CA LYS A 52 -16.30 -2.59 16.12
C LYS A 52 -16.19 -4.09 16.39
N SER A 53 -15.33 -4.78 15.66
CA SER A 53 -15.12 -6.22 15.78
C SER A 53 -13.76 -6.50 16.42
N PRO A 54 -13.70 -6.97 17.67
CA PRO A 54 -12.43 -7.36 18.29
C PRO A 54 -11.71 -8.46 17.51
N ALA A 55 -12.45 -9.39 16.93
CA ALA A 55 -11.87 -10.47 16.13
C ALA A 55 -11.18 -9.93 14.88
N LEU A 56 -11.80 -8.96 14.18
CA LEU A 56 -11.21 -8.34 13.01
C LEU A 56 -9.96 -7.54 13.39
N SER A 57 -10.05 -6.75 14.47
CA SER A 57 -8.89 -5.98 14.96
C SER A 57 -7.72 -6.88 15.31
N ALA A 58 -7.98 -8.04 15.93
CA ALA A 58 -6.93 -9.00 16.25
C ALA A 58 -6.28 -9.58 14.99
N ARG A 59 -7.06 -9.85 13.95
CA ARG A 59 -6.50 -10.34 12.68
C ARG A 59 -5.68 -9.26 11.97
N VAL A 60 -6.11 -8.02 12.04
CA VAL A 60 -5.34 -6.88 11.50
C VAL A 60 -4.02 -6.75 12.25
N ASP A 61 -4.05 -6.80 13.58
CA ASP A 61 -2.83 -6.73 14.39
C ASP A 61 -1.85 -7.85 14.02
N ALA A 62 -2.34 -9.08 13.89
CA ALA A 62 -1.51 -10.23 13.54
C ALA A 62 -0.88 -10.07 12.16
N LEU A 63 -1.64 -9.58 11.18
CA LEU A 63 -1.12 -9.35 9.84
C LEU A 63 -0.03 -8.28 9.83
N LEU A 64 -0.28 -7.15 10.50
CA LEU A 64 0.70 -6.05 10.55
C LEU A 64 1.96 -6.42 11.32
N ASP A 65 1.83 -7.26 12.36
CA ASP A 65 3.00 -7.77 13.08
C ASP A 65 3.86 -8.69 12.21
N ALA A 66 3.26 -9.39 11.26
CA ALA A 66 3.96 -10.31 10.36
C ALA A 66 4.59 -9.60 9.17
N LEU A 67 4.17 -8.37 8.86
CA LEU A 67 4.67 -7.59 7.71
C LEU A 67 5.72 -6.58 8.17
N ASP A 68 6.59 -6.20 7.23
CA ASP A 68 7.46 -5.05 7.40
C ASP A 68 6.66 -3.79 7.09
N VAL A 69 6.30 -3.03 8.13
CA VAL A 69 5.56 -1.78 8.01
C VAL A 69 6.56 -0.64 7.97
N LEU A 70 6.71 -0.01 6.81
CA LEU A 70 7.71 1.03 6.61
C LEU A 70 7.23 2.38 7.14
N PRO A 71 8.05 3.08 7.94
CA PRO A 71 7.72 4.43 8.38
C PRO A 71 7.89 5.43 7.23
N LEU A 72 7.26 6.59 7.35
CA LEU A 72 7.49 7.71 6.42
C LEU A 72 8.85 8.32 6.74
N ASP A 73 9.84 7.94 5.97
CA ASP A 73 11.23 8.31 6.17
C ASP A 73 11.65 9.42 5.21
N GLU A 74 12.95 9.77 5.20
CA GLU A 74 13.48 10.82 4.34
C GLU A 74 13.16 10.57 2.87
N GLY A 75 12.85 11.65 2.15
CA GLY A 75 12.56 11.61 0.73
C GLY A 75 11.08 11.40 0.40
N VAL A 76 10.28 10.90 1.33
CA VAL A 76 8.86 10.69 1.08
C VAL A 76 8.12 12.01 0.91
N ASP A 77 8.44 13.00 1.72
CA ASP A 77 7.82 14.33 1.64
C ASP A 77 8.09 15.01 0.31
N GLY A 78 9.30 14.91 -0.20
CA GLY A 78 9.64 15.47 -1.51
C GLY A 78 8.89 14.79 -2.65
N ALA A 79 8.82 13.46 -2.63
CA ALA A 79 8.05 12.69 -3.61
C ALA A 79 6.56 13.03 -3.52
N TYR A 80 6.01 13.14 -2.32
CA TYR A 80 4.63 13.53 -2.08
C TYR A 80 4.33 14.90 -2.70
N ALA A 81 5.17 15.88 -2.40
CA ALA A 81 4.98 17.24 -2.90
C ALA A 81 5.01 17.29 -4.43
N ALA A 82 5.96 16.61 -5.05
CA ALA A 82 6.11 16.58 -6.50
C ALA A 82 4.90 15.91 -7.19
N ILE A 83 4.46 14.78 -6.67
CA ILE A 83 3.31 14.04 -7.22
C ILE A 83 2.03 14.87 -7.09
N ARG A 84 1.78 15.37 -5.89
CA ARG A 84 0.54 16.11 -5.60
C ARG A 84 0.45 17.39 -6.41
N ALA A 85 1.52 18.18 -6.43
CA ALA A 85 1.54 19.42 -7.22
C ALA A 85 1.28 19.14 -8.70
N ARG A 86 1.91 18.10 -9.25
CA ARG A 86 1.73 17.75 -10.67
C ARG A 86 0.31 17.29 -10.97
N LEU A 87 -0.26 16.41 -10.18
CA LEU A 87 -1.59 15.87 -10.45
C LEU A 87 -2.68 16.90 -10.22
N GLU A 88 -2.57 17.73 -9.18
CA GLU A 88 -3.54 18.79 -8.93
C GLU A 88 -3.48 19.87 -10.02
N THR A 89 -2.28 20.25 -10.43
CA THR A 89 -2.10 21.24 -11.50
C THR A 89 -2.65 20.74 -12.84
N SER A 90 -2.50 19.45 -13.13
CA SER A 90 -2.99 18.86 -14.38
C SER A 90 -4.47 18.47 -14.33
N GLY A 91 -5.17 18.72 -13.20
CA GLY A 91 -6.57 18.39 -13.06
C GLY A 91 -6.85 16.90 -12.91
N ARG A 92 -5.86 16.12 -12.46
CA ARG A 92 -5.98 14.67 -12.29
C ARG A 92 -5.65 14.23 -10.86
N PRO A 93 -6.30 14.83 -9.84
CA PRO A 93 -5.99 14.51 -8.45
C PRO A 93 -6.37 13.08 -8.09
N ILE A 94 -5.72 12.56 -7.05
CA ILE A 94 -6.05 11.29 -6.42
C ILE A 94 -6.38 11.54 -4.95
N GLY A 95 -6.76 10.50 -4.20
CA GLY A 95 -7.06 10.65 -2.78
C GLY A 95 -5.86 11.11 -1.96
N GLY A 96 -6.12 11.82 -0.86
CA GLY A 96 -5.05 12.39 -0.02
C GLY A 96 -4.05 11.35 0.48
N ASN A 97 -4.55 10.23 1.02
CA ASN A 97 -3.66 9.14 1.46
C ASN A 97 -2.98 8.45 0.30
N ASP A 98 -3.61 8.40 -0.86
CA ASP A 98 -3.03 7.75 -2.05
C ASP A 98 -1.80 8.51 -2.54
N TYR A 99 -1.75 9.83 -2.36
CA TYR A 99 -0.52 10.59 -2.62
C TYR A 99 0.63 10.11 -1.73
N TRP A 100 0.36 9.88 -0.44
CA TRP A 100 1.37 9.40 0.50
C TRP A 100 1.82 7.98 0.17
N ILE A 101 0.87 7.12 -0.19
CA ILE A 101 1.16 5.71 -0.53
C ILE A 101 2.03 5.64 -1.80
N ALA A 102 1.66 6.42 -2.83
CA ALA A 102 2.43 6.49 -4.07
C ALA A 102 3.83 7.06 -3.83
N ALA A 103 3.92 8.15 -3.06
CA ALA A 103 5.20 8.76 -2.70
C ALA A 103 6.09 7.79 -1.93
N HIS A 104 5.50 7.03 -1.01
CA HIS A 104 6.23 6.06 -0.21
C HIS A 104 6.81 4.94 -1.09
N ALA A 105 6.01 4.42 -2.01
CA ALA A 105 6.47 3.40 -2.96
C ALA A 105 7.62 3.92 -3.82
N LEU A 106 7.50 5.14 -4.35
CA LEU A 106 8.57 5.75 -5.16
C LEU A 106 9.84 5.98 -4.34
N ALA A 107 9.72 6.54 -3.14
CA ALA A 107 10.88 6.88 -2.31
C ALA A 107 11.65 5.63 -1.85
N THR A 108 10.97 4.50 -1.71
CA THR A 108 11.58 3.23 -1.30
C THR A 108 11.86 2.29 -2.48
N ASP A 109 11.58 2.76 -3.70
CA ASP A 109 11.77 1.99 -4.95
C ASP A 109 11.03 0.65 -4.91
N CYS A 110 9.80 0.68 -4.42
CA CYS A 110 8.91 -0.49 -4.37
C CYS A 110 7.93 -0.47 -5.53
N THR A 111 7.52 -1.66 -5.97
CA THR A 111 6.33 -1.81 -6.78
C THR A 111 5.12 -1.69 -5.88
N LEU A 112 4.17 -0.84 -6.23
CA LEU A 112 2.91 -0.72 -5.50
C LEU A 112 1.94 -1.79 -5.98
N VAL A 113 1.47 -2.63 -5.06
CA VAL A 113 0.48 -3.67 -5.35
C VAL A 113 -0.88 -3.17 -4.91
N THR A 114 -1.79 -2.96 -5.86
CA THR A 114 -3.08 -2.35 -5.60
C THR A 114 -4.13 -2.87 -6.59
N ASP A 115 -5.39 -2.86 -6.17
CA ASP A 115 -6.53 -3.10 -7.07
C ASP A 115 -6.93 -1.81 -7.80
N ASN A 116 -6.51 -0.66 -7.30
CA ASN A 116 -6.88 0.66 -7.83
C ASN A 116 -5.87 1.17 -8.84
N VAL A 117 -5.57 0.35 -9.84
CA VAL A 117 -4.53 0.63 -10.84
C VAL A 117 -4.85 1.88 -11.66
N GLN A 118 -6.12 2.10 -12.01
CA GLN A 118 -6.52 3.26 -12.83
C GLN A 118 -6.15 4.59 -12.17
N GLU A 119 -6.37 4.71 -10.87
CA GLU A 119 -6.03 5.93 -10.15
C GLU A 119 -4.51 6.12 -10.06
N PHE A 120 -3.81 5.07 -9.63
CA PHE A 120 -2.36 5.17 -9.43
C PHE A 120 -1.57 5.28 -10.74
N ARG A 121 -2.15 4.93 -11.89
CA ARG A 121 -1.51 5.16 -13.20
C ARG A 121 -1.27 6.63 -13.48
N ARG A 122 -1.97 7.52 -12.81
CA ARG A 122 -1.77 8.97 -12.95
C ARG A 122 -0.41 9.41 -12.43
N VAL A 123 0.21 8.61 -11.56
CA VAL A 123 1.51 8.92 -10.94
C VAL A 123 2.64 8.49 -11.87
N PRO A 124 3.48 9.43 -12.34
CA PRO A 124 4.60 9.08 -13.23
C PRO A 124 5.62 8.19 -12.54
N ASN A 125 6.18 7.26 -13.29
CA ASN A 125 7.29 6.38 -12.88
C ASN A 125 6.96 5.40 -11.76
N LEU A 126 5.69 5.27 -11.37
CA LEU A 126 5.27 4.33 -10.34
C LEU A 126 5.07 2.95 -10.96
N SER A 127 5.80 1.96 -10.46
CA SER A 127 5.60 0.56 -10.85
C SER A 127 4.37 0.02 -10.13
N LEU A 128 3.46 -0.60 -10.90
CA LEU A 128 2.18 -1.10 -10.39
C LEU A 128 1.98 -2.56 -10.74
N GLU A 129 1.41 -3.31 -9.81
CA GLU A 129 0.90 -4.66 -10.07
C GLU A 129 -0.45 -4.82 -9.37
N ASN A 130 -1.31 -5.65 -9.95
CA ASN A 130 -2.57 -6.04 -9.34
C ASN A 130 -2.54 -7.55 -9.08
N TRP A 131 -2.53 -7.95 -7.80
CA TRP A 131 -2.48 -9.36 -7.41
C TRP A 131 -3.87 -9.97 -7.20
N LEU A 132 -4.92 -9.15 -7.29
CA LEU A 132 -6.30 -9.60 -7.07
C LEU A 132 -7.00 -10.02 -8.35
N ARG A 133 -6.34 -9.90 -9.51
CA ARG A 133 -6.90 -10.24 -10.82
C ARG A 133 -5.95 -11.03 -11.69
#